data_2bdfcb71864d13d364f6df2177959ba9
#
_entry.id   2bdfcb71864d13d364f6df2177959ba9
#
_cell.length_a   1.000
_cell.length_b   1.000
_cell.length_c   1.000
_cell.angle_alpha   90.00
_cell.angle_beta   90.00
_cell.angle_gamma   90.00
#
_symmetry.space_group_name_H-M   'P 1'
#
loop_
_entity.id
_entity.type
_entity.pdbx_description
1 polymer ?
#
loop_
_entity_poly.entity_id
_entity_poly.type
_entity_poly.pdbx_seq_one_letter_code
_entity_poly.pdbx_strand_id
1 'polypeptide(L)'
;DIGKFVITRAISSGDEMALPESGVIIDQKLSELLKVNVGDSITIDSDGRHSAKIAGIYQNYVAHFIYLTPAAYEDIFGDEAEINTVILNLEDNSNSACETTMEEMLKLHGVSAASRTADVKDTYMHSMERVDFVVVVVILCAAALAIVVLYNLSNINMTERIRELATIKVLGFYDIEVTTYLCRENIILTAAG
;
A
#
# COMPACT_ATOMS: atom_id res chain seq x y z
N ASP A 1 -16.29 22.89 6.04
CA ASP A 1 -14.91 23.10 5.55
C ASP A 1 -14.13 21.78 5.71
N ILE A 2 -14.04 21.01 4.62
CA ILE A 2 -13.40 19.69 4.60
C ILE A 2 -11.88 19.78 4.91
N GLY A 3 -11.25 20.91 4.61
CA GLY A 3 -9.83 21.14 4.85
C GLY A 3 -9.39 21.02 6.32
N LYS A 4 -10.33 21.07 7.26
CA LYS A 4 -10.05 20.81 8.68
C LYS A 4 -9.92 19.32 9.01
N PHE A 5 -10.42 18.43 8.16
CA PHE A 5 -10.51 17.00 8.40
C PHE A 5 -9.64 16.18 7.43
N VAL A 6 -9.44 16.70 6.22
CA VAL A 6 -8.67 16.05 5.16
C VAL A 6 -7.51 16.95 4.76
N ILE A 7 -6.31 16.47 5.03
CA ILE A 7 -5.07 17.16 4.63
C ILE A 7 -4.67 16.65 3.25
N THR A 8 -4.83 17.50 2.24
CA THR A 8 -4.36 17.23 0.88
C THR A 8 -2.95 17.78 0.72
N ARG A 9 -1.99 16.92 0.33
CA ARG A 9 -0.60 17.33 0.09
C ARG A 9 -0.28 17.28 -1.38
N ALA A 10 0.26 18.38 -1.90
CA ALA A 10 0.71 18.46 -3.27
C ALA A 10 1.91 17.54 -3.52
N ILE A 11 1.90 16.78 -4.61
CA ILE A 11 3.00 15.87 -4.97
C ILE A 11 4.29 16.66 -5.27
N SER A 12 4.16 17.83 -5.87
CA SER A 12 5.30 18.62 -6.33
C SER A 12 6.13 19.25 -5.21
N SER A 13 5.48 19.66 -4.10
CA SER A 13 6.14 20.37 -2.99
C SER A 13 6.03 19.66 -1.65
N GLY A 14 5.08 18.74 -1.49
CA GLY A 14 4.78 18.12 -0.20
C GLY A 14 3.98 19.01 0.77
N ASP A 15 3.68 20.25 0.34
CA ASP A 15 2.95 21.22 1.14
C ASP A 15 1.44 20.92 1.16
N GLU A 16 0.77 21.43 2.18
CA GLU A 16 -0.69 21.38 2.24
C GLU A 16 -1.29 22.22 1.13
N MET A 17 -2.22 21.62 0.39
CA MET A 17 -2.91 22.24 -0.72
C MET A 17 -4.34 22.58 -0.33
N ALA A 18 -4.71 23.85 -0.41
CA ALA A 18 -6.09 24.26 -0.22
C ALA A 18 -6.95 23.82 -1.44
N LEU A 19 -8.24 23.59 -1.18
CA LEU A 19 -9.20 23.33 -2.27
C LEU A 19 -9.31 24.56 -3.16
N PRO A 20 -9.21 24.39 -4.51
CA PRO A 20 -9.30 25.49 -5.44
C PRO A 20 -10.72 26.05 -5.54
N GLU A 21 -10.85 27.33 -5.80
CA GLU A 21 -12.16 27.96 -6.04
C GLU A 21 -12.82 27.45 -7.33
N SER A 22 -12.02 27.01 -8.31
CA SER A 22 -12.50 26.46 -9.57
C SER A 22 -11.69 25.24 -9.99
N GLY A 23 -12.34 24.30 -10.67
CA GLY A 23 -11.75 23.03 -11.08
C GLY A 23 -11.71 21.99 -9.96
N VAL A 24 -10.94 20.93 -10.17
CA VAL A 24 -10.90 19.76 -9.30
C VAL A 24 -9.47 19.42 -8.93
N ILE A 25 -9.27 18.80 -7.76
CA ILE A 25 -8.04 18.11 -7.42
C ILE A 25 -8.26 16.61 -7.43
N ILE A 26 -7.32 15.89 -8.01
CA ILE A 26 -7.36 14.43 -8.17
C ILE A 26 -6.16 13.79 -7.49
N ASP A 27 -6.27 12.52 -7.16
CA ASP A 27 -5.14 11.79 -6.61
C ASP A 27 -4.10 11.43 -7.68
N GLN A 28 -2.85 11.20 -7.23
CA GLN A 28 -1.72 10.86 -8.09
C GLN A 28 -1.98 9.63 -8.95
N LYS A 29 -2.57 8.59 -8.36
CA LYS A 29 -2.78 7.33 -9.05
C LYS A 29 -3.79 7.46 -10.18
N LEU A 30 -4.82 8.26 -9.97
CA LEU A 30 -5.81 8.60 -11.00
C LEU A 30 -5.16 9.41 -12.14
N SER A 31 -4.30 10.39 -11.81
CA SER A 31 -3.52 11.15 -12.79
C SER A 31 -2.63 10.23 -13.66
N GLU A 32 -1.91 9.29 -13.04
CA GLU A 32 -1.08 8.30 -13.75
C GLU A 32 -1.91 7.39 -14.66
N LEU A 33 -3.06 6.91 -14.16
CA LEU A 33 -3.94 6.01 -14.90
C LEU A 33 -4.55 6.70 -16.12
N LEU A 34 -5.00 7.93 -15.97
CA LEU A 34 -5.59 8.75 -17.05
C LEU A 34 -4.54 9.44 -17.91
N LYS A 35 -3.26 9.47 -17.48
CA LYS A 35 -2.15 10.17 -18.14
C LYS A 35 -2.42 11.66 -18.31
N VAL A 36 -2.92 12.28 -17.27
CA VAL A 36 -3.26 13.71 -17.22
C VAL A 36 -2.43 14.44 -16.18
N ASN A 37 -2.21 15.74 -16.40
CA ASN A 37 -1.42 16.62 -15.54
C ASN A 37 -2.26 17.80 -15.05
N VAL A 38 -1.69 18.60 -14.13
CA VAL A 38 -2.30 19.86 -13.70
C VAL A 38 -2.48 20.79 -14.91
N GLY A 39 -3.68 21.30 -15.07
CA GLY A 39 -4.08 22.15 -16.19
C GLY A 39 -4.83 21.42 -17.30
N ASP A 40 -4.76 20.09 -17.37
CA ASP A 40 -5.55 19.28 -18.28
C ASP A 40 -7.01 19.22 -17.83
N SER A 41 -7.89 18.74 -18.71
CA SER A 41 -9.30 18.51 -18.40
C SER A 41 -9.62 17.01 -18.36
N ILE A 42 -10.43 16.61 -17.40
CA ILE A 42 -11.01 15.28 -17.31
C ILE A 42 -12.50 15.33 -17.56
N THR A 43 -13.06 14.23 -18.05
CA THR A 43 -14.49 14.05 -18.18
C THR A 43 -15.02 13.22 -17.03
N ILE A 44 -15.97 13.77 -16.28
CA ILE A 44 -16.68 13.10 -15.20
C ILE A 44 -18.05 12.70 -15.75
N ASP A 45 -18.38 11.43 -15.68
CA ASP A 45 -19.67 10.89 -16.13
C ASP A 45 -20.55 10.67 -14.89
N SER A 46 -21.44 11.63 -14.62
CA SER A 46 -22.43 11.59 -13.54
C SER A 46 -23.66 12.34 -14.06
N ASP A 47 -24.76 11.64 -14.30
CA ASP A 47 -25.99 12.18 -14.91
C ASP A 47 -25.74 13.01 -16.20
N GLY A 48 -24.63 12.71 -16.89
CA GLY A 48 -24.14 13.41 -18.08
C GLY A 48 -22.61 13.50 -18.09
N ARG A 49 -22.08 13.99 -19.20
CA ARG A 49 -20.63 14.19 -19.34
C ARG A 49 -20.26 15.63 -19.03
N HIS A 50 -19.54 15.81 -17.93
CA HIS A 50 -19.09 17.12 -17.48
C HIS A 50 -17.57 17.20 -17.62
N SER A 51 -17.07 18.33 -18.11
CA SER A 51 -15.63 18.57 -18.24
C SER A 51 -15.14 19.37 -17.04
N ALA A 52 -14.13 18.84 -16.34
CA ALA A 52 -13.54 19.50 -15.20
C ALA A 52 -12.04 19.71 -15.43
N LYS A 53 -11.55 20.91 -15.13
CA LYS A 53 -10.12 21.23 -15.22
C LYS A 53 -9.39 20.80 -13.96
N ILE A 54 -8.25 20.13 -14.11
CA ILE A 54 -7.40 19.71 -12.99
C ILE A 54 -6.63 20.90 -12.45
N ALA A 55 -6.97 21.34 -11.25
CA ALA A 55 -6.30 22.43 -10.55
C ALA A 55 -5.09 21.96 -9.73
N GLY A 56 -5.08 20.67 -9.32
CA GLY A 56 -3.98 20.11 -8.57
C GLY A 56 -4.02 18.60 -8.48
N ILE A 57 -2.89 18.00 -8.12
CA ILE A 57 -2.74 16.56 -7.91
C ILE A 57 -2.19 16.37 -6.51
N TYR A 58 -2.89 15.57 -5.71
CA TYR A 58 -2.54 15.28 -4.32
C TYR A 58 -2.12 13.81 -4.11
N GLN A 59 -1.37 13.57 -3.06
CA GLN A 59 -0.94 12.22 -2.71
C GLN A 59 -2.03 11.49 -1.92
N ASN A 60 -2.45 10.33 -2.43
CA ASN A 60 -3.36 9.43 -1.74
C ASN A 60 -2.97 7.98 -2.01
N TYR A 61 -3.16 7.11 -1.00
CA TYR A 61 -2.80 5.69 -1.08
C TYR A 61 -4.00 4.76 -1.10
N VAL A 62 -5.19 5.26 -0.72
CA VAL A 62 -6.39 4.44 -0.56
C VAL A 62 -7.55 5.09 -1.31
N ALA A 63 -8.14 4.35 -2.23
CA ALA A 63 -9.22 4.76 -3.10
C ALA A 63 -8.88 5.98 -3.98
N HIS A 64 -9.80 6.35 -4.86
CA HIS A 64 -9.68 7.50 -5.75
C HIS A 64 -10.75 8.51 -5.39
N PHE A 65 -10.35 9.72 -5.02
CA PHE A 65 -11.28 10.79 -4.69
C PHE A 65 -10.99 12.01 -5.54
N ILE A 66 -12.04 12.67 -5.95
CA ILE A 66 -11.99 13.98 -6.61
C ILE A 66 -12.51 14.99 -5.60
N TYR A 67 -11.68 15.96 -5.22
CA TYR A 67 -12.09 17.02 -4.31
C TYR A 67 -12.34 18.31 -5.07
N LEU A 68 -13.43 18.97 -4.75
CA LEU A 68 -13.83 20.26 -5.30
C LEU A 68 -14.64 21.03 -4.25
N THR A 69 -14.72 22.33 -4.41
CA THR A 69 -15.60 23.16 -3.58
C THR A 69 -17.04 23.09 -4.05
N PRO A 70 -18.05 23.42 -3.22
CA PRO A 70 -19.45 23.50 -3.67
C PRO A 70 -19.60 24.45 -4.86
N ALA A 71 -18.90 25.58 -4.88
CA ALA A 71 -18.94 26.52 -6.00
C ALA A 71 -18.39 25.91 -7.31
N ALA A 72 -17.29 25.14 -7.21
CA ALA A 72 -16.75 24.42 -8.37
C ALA A 72 -17.69 23.28 -8.81
N TYR A 73 -18.43 22.68 -7.88
CA TYR A 73 -19.44 21.66 -8.20
C TYR A 73 -20.58 22.28 -9.03
N GLU A 74 -21.16 23.41 -8.58
CA GLU A 74 -22.20 24.11 -9.29
C GLU A 74 -21.75 24.56 -10.70
N ASP A 75 -20.52 25.06 -10.82
CA ASP A 75 -19.94 25.49 -12.11
C ASP A 75 -19.77 24.31 -13.11
N ILE A 76 -19.40 23.13 -12.63
CA ILE A 76 -19.14 21.94 -13.45
C ILE A 76 -20.43 21.20 -13.78
N PHE A 77 -21.32 20.98 -12.80
CA PHE A 77 -22.50 20.14 -12.95
C PHE A 77 -23.79 20.92 -13.20
N GLY A 78 -23.82 22.20 -12.85
CA GLY A 78 -24.99 23.08 -13.04
C GLY A 78 -26.06 22.93 -11.95
N ASP A 79 -25.82 22.07 -10.97
CA ASP A 79 -26.74 21.80 -9.88
C ASP A 79 -26.06 22.07 -8.51
N GLU A 80 -26.86 22.29 -7.48
CA GLU A 80 -26.37 22.46 -6.11
C GLU A 80 -25.84 21.13 -5.56
N ALA A 81 -24.71 21.18 -4.86
CA ALA A 81 -24.10 19.97 -4.28
C ALA A 81 -24.96 19.39 -3.16
N GLU A 82 -25.41 18.15 -3.33
CA GLU A 82 -26.13 17.43 -2.28
C GLU A 82 -25.15 16.91 -1.21
N ILE A 83 -25.42 17.27 0.04
CA ILE A 83 -24.63 16.81 1.19
C ILE A 83 -25.19 15.47 1.67
N ASN A 84 -24.46 14.39 1.44
CA ASN A 84 -24.83 13.03 1.86
C ASN A 84 -23.97 12.51 3.03
N THR A 85 -22.91 13.19 3.41
CA THR A 85 -21.99 12.77 4.46
C THR A 85 -21.54 13.96 5.30
N VAL A 86 -21.48 13.77 6.61
CA VAL A 86 -21.01 14.78 7.56
C VAL A 86 -19.86 14.19 8.36
N ILE A 87 -18.76 14.91 8.45
CA ILE A 87 -17.61 14.55 9.30
C ILE A 87 -17.64 15.42 10.54
N LEU A 88 -17.59 14.80 11.70
CA LEU A 88 -17.64 15.46 12.99
C LEU A 88 -16.38 15.17 13.79
N ASN A 89 -15.94 16.15 14.55
CA ASN A 89 -14.91 15.99 15.57
C ASN A 89 -15.54 16.24 16.94
N LEU A 90 -15.44 15.26 17.83
CA LEU A 90 -15.99 15.33 19.16
C LEU A 90 -14.94 15.96 20.10
N GLU A 91 -15.39 16.72 21.09
CA GLU A 91 -14.51 17.25 22.16
C GLU A 91 -13.97 16.11 23.03
N ASP A 92 -14.83 15.13 23.35
CA ASP A 92 -14.43 13.89 24.02
C ASP A 92 -14.36 12.75 22.99
N ASN A 93 -13.13 12.33 22.66
CA ASN A 93 -12.82 11.23 21.75
C ASN A 93 -12.71 9.87 22.46
N SER A 94 -13.23 9.74 23.68
CA SER A 94 -13.29 8.43 24.35
C SER A 94 -14.18 7.46 23.58
N ASN A 95 -13.86 6.18 23.65
CA ASN A 95 -14.63 5.15 22.94
C ASN A 95 -16.11 5.18 23.32
N SER A 96 -16.42 5.34 24.61
CA SER A 96 -17.80 5.40 25.12
C SER A 96 -18.56 6.62 24.63
N ALA A 97 -17.94 7.79 24.59
CA ALA A 97 -18.56 9.01 24.08
C ALA A 97 -18.86 8.92 22.59
N CYS A 98 -17.90 8.36 21.82
CA CYS A 98 -18.09 8.14 20.40
C CYS A 98 -19.23 7.14 20.10
N GLU A 99 -19.29 6.00 20.81
CA GLU A 99 -20.36 5.01 20.68
C GLU A 99 -21.74 5.60 21.01
N THR A 100 -21.85 6.30 22.12
CA THR A 100 -23.10 6.97 22.52
C THR A 100 -23.54 7.97 21.45
N THR A 101 -22.64 8.81 20.97
CA THR A 101 -22.96 9.80 19.92
C THR A 101 -23.36 9.11 18.61
N MET A 102 -22.70 8.02 18.22
CA MET A 102 -23.08 7.25 17.03
C MET A 102 -24.49 6.66 17.16
N GLU A 103 -24.83 6.08 18.33
CA GLU A 103 -26.16 5.55 18.60
C GLU A 103 -27.24 6.63 18.57
N GLU A 104 -26.96 7.81 19.09
CA GLU A 104 -27.88 8.95 19.06
C GLU A 104 -28.09 9.45 17.62
N MET A 105 -27.01 9.53 16.83
CA MET A 105 -27.08 9.94 15.42
C MET A 105 -27.89 8.96 14.58
N LEU A 106 -27.72 7.64 14.79
CA LEU A 106 -28.47 6.62 14.06
C LEU A 106 -29.98 6.65 14.34
N LYS A 107 -30.41 7.30 15.43
CA LYS A 107 -31.83 7.53 15.73
C LYS A 107 -32.44 8.71 14.96
N LEU A 108 -31.59 9.56 14.38
CA LEU A 108 -32.05 10.72 13.61
C LEU A 108 -32.59 10.26 12.25
N HIS A 109 -33.70 10.87 11.85
CA HIS A 109 -34.28 10.58 10.53
C HIS A 109 -33.33 11.08 9.43
N GLY A 110 -32.99 10.20 8.48
CA GLY A 110 -32.10 10.49 7.38
C GLY A 110 -30.63 10.04 7.58
N VAL A 111 -30.25 9.60 8.78
CA VAL A 111 -28.94 9.00 9.02
C VAL A 111 -29.00 7.51 8.78
N SER A 112 -28.33 7.04 7.73
CA SER A 112 -28.28 5.63 7.33
C SER A 112 -27.14 4.87 7.96
N ALA A 113 -26.01 5.53 8.24
CA ALA A 113 -24.83 4.91 8.80
C ALA A 113 -24.01 5.94 9.59
N ALA A 114 -23.33 5.49 10.63
CA ALA A 114 -22.32 6.24 11.34
C ALA A 114 -21.10 5.32 11.58
N SER A 115 -19.91 5.83 11.39
CA SER A 115 -18.68 5.09 11.59
C SER A 115 -17.61 5.98 12.20
N ARG A 116 -16.75 5.39 13.01
CA ARG A 116 -15.62 6.07 13.61
C ARG A 116 -14.38 5.85 12.76
N THR A 117 -13.61 6.90 12.50
CA THR A 117 -12.36 6.81 11.71
C THR A 117 -11.37 5.82 12.32
N ALA A 118 -11.36 5.67 13.65
CA ALA A 118 -10.52 4.68 14.33
C ALA A 118 -10.88 3.24 13.91
N ASP A 119 -12.17 2.90 13.85
CA ASP A 119 -12.62 1.56 13.49
C ASP A 119 -12.30 1.22 12.02
N VAL A 120 -12.40 2.22 11.16
CA VAL A 120 -11.98 2.09 9.75
C VAL A 120 -10.48 1.81 9.68
N LYS A 121 -9.67 2.57 10.42
CA LYS A 121 -8.22 2.37 10.50
C LYS A 121 -7.89 0.96 11.02
N ASP A 122 -8.52 0.53 12.10
CA ASP A 122 -8.28 -0.78 12.71
C ASP A 122 -8.65 -1.93 11.75
N THR A 123 -9.73 -1.78 10.99
CA THR A 123 -10.12 -2.73 9.95
C THR A 123 -9.05 -2.85 8.85
N TYR A 124 -8.48 -1.72 8.42
CA TYR A 124 -7.38 -1.73 7.45
C TYR A 124 -6.11 -2.36 8.04
N MET A 125 -5.75 -2.04 9.29
CA MET A 125 -4.57 -2.61 9.95
C MET A 125 -4.68 -4.13 10.10
N HIS A 126 -5.82 -4.66 10.54
CA HIS A 126 -6.07 -6.10 10.61
C HIS A 126 -6.04 -6.79 9.24
N SER A 127 -6.44 -6.09 8.19
CA SER A 127 -6.32 -6.61 6.82
C SER A 127 -4.86 -6.73 6.38
N MET A 128 -4.02 -5.76 6.77
CA MET A 128 -2.57 -5.78 6.49
C MET A 128 -1.85 -6.91 7.25
N GLU A 129 -2.19 -7.16 8.53
CA GLU A 129 -1.61 -8.27 9.31
C GLU A 129 -1.80 -9.64 8.62
N ARG A 130 -2.92 -9.84 7.94
CA ARG A 130 -3.16 -11.07 7.17
C ARG A 130 -2.23 -11.20 5.97
N VAL A 131 -1.88 -10.09 5.34
CA VAL A 131 -0.93 -10.06 4.21
C VAL A 131 0.47 -10.42 4.70
N ASP A 132 0.88 -9.92 5.87
CA ASP A 132 2.18 -10.25 6.48
C ASP A 132 2.33 -11.76 6.70
N PHE A 133 1.28 -12.44 7.16
CA PHE A 133 1.30 -13.90 7.29
C PHE A 133 1.58 -14.60 5.94
N VAL A 134 0.92 -14.17 4.88
CA VAL A 134 1.14 -14.73 3.53
C VAL A 134 2.59 -14.50 3.07
N VAL A 135 3.14 -13.32 3.32
CA VAL A 135 4.53 -12.99 2.99
C VAL A 135 5.50 -13.92 3.72
N VAL A 136 5.30 -14.17 5.02
CA VAL A 136 6.13 -15.10 5.80
C VAL A 136 6.08 -16.51 5.20
N VAL A 137 4.90 -17.01 4.85
CA VAL A 137 4.74 -18.33 4.22
C VAL A 137 5.51 -18.40 2.90
N VAL A 138 5.40 -17.38 2.05
CA VAL A 138 6.12 -17.31 0.76
C VAL A 138 7.64 -17.32 0.98
N ILE A 139 8.14 -16.56 1.95
CA ILE A 139 9.57 -16.53 2.31
C ILE A 139 10.04 -17.93 2.75
N LEU A 140 9.28 -18.62 3.60
CA LEU A 140 9.63 -19.96 4.05
C LEU A 140 9.65 -20.96 2.89
N CYS A 141 8.68 -20.92 1.99
CA CYS A 141 8.65 -21.75 0.80
C CYS A 141 9.86 -21.49 -0.14
N ALA A 142 10.19 -20.21 -0.35
CA ALA A 142 11.34 -19.82 -1.15
C ALA A 142 12.66 -20.30 -0.53
N ALA A 143 12.80 -20.16 0.80
CA ALA A 143 13.96 -20.65 1.53
C ALA A 143 14.10 -22.17 1.44
N ALA A 144 12.99 -22.91 1.58
CA ALA A 144 12.99 -24.37 1.43
C ALA A 144 13.42 -24.80 0.03
N LEU A 145 12.91 -24.12 -1.01
CA LEU A 145 13.30 -24.37 -2.39
C LEU A 145 14.79 -24.11 -2.62
N ALA A 146 15.31 -22.99 -2.09
CA ALA A 146 16.72 -22.64 -2.20
C ALA A 146 17.62 -23.71 -1.55
N ILE A 147 17.24 -24.23 -0.38
CA ILE A 147 17.96 -25.31 0.31
C ILE A 147 18.01 -26.58 -0.56
N VAL A 148 16.88 -26.97 -1.16
CA VAL A 148 16.82 -28.15 -2.03
C VAL A 148 17.72 -27.97 -3.26
N VAL A 149 17.69 -26.80 -3.88
CA VAL A 149 18.54 -26.51 -5.06
C VAL A 149 20.03 -26.55 -4.69
N LEU A 150 20.41 -25.90 -3.58
CA LEU A 150 21.80 -25.90 -3.08
C LEU A 150 22.26 -27.31 -2.71
N TYR A 151 21.39 -28.10 -2.09
CA TYR A 151 21.70 -29.51 -1.76
C TYR A 151 21.95 -30.33 -3.03
N ASN A 152 21.11 -30.21 -4.05
CA ASN A 152 21.28 -30.92 -5.31
C ASN A 152 22.57 -30.48 -6.03
N LEU A 153 22.84 -29.18 -6.06
CA LEU A 153 24.05 -28.64 -6.69
C LEU A 153 25.32 -29.14 -5.98
N SER A 154 25.30 -29.14 -4.62
CA SER A 154 26.39 -29.68 -3.82
C SER A 154 26.63 -31.17 -4.07
N ASN A 155 25.56 -31.97 -4.19
CA ASN A 155 25.67 -33.39 -4.50
C ASN A 155 26.30 -33.65 -5.89
N ILE A 156 25.92 -32.87 -6.90
CA ILE A 156 26.51 -32.97 -8.25
C ILE A 156 27.99 -32.64 -8.20
N ASN A 157 28.35 -31.50 -7.60
CA ASN A 157 29.75 -31.10 -7.47
C ASN A 157 30.59 -32.14 -6.73
N MET A 158 30.04 -32.77 -5.68
CA MET A 158 30.71 -33.80 -4.92
C MET A 158 30.91 -35.07 -5.74
N THR A 159 29.93 -35.47 -6.55
CA THR A 159 29.99 -36.64 -7.42
C THR A 159 31.05 -36.49 -8.52
N GLU A 160 31.17 -35.30 -9.11
CA GLU A 160 32.19 -35.01 -10.12
C GLU A 160 33.63 -35.08 -9.57
N ARG A 161 33.82 -34.68 -8.30
CA ARG A 161 35.13 -34.64 -7.62
C ARG A 161 35.44 -35.88 -6.79
N ILE A 162 34.67 -36.95 -6.92
CA ILE A 162 34.82 -38.17 -6.10
C ILE A 162 36.18 -38.79 -6.23
N ARG A 163 36.85 -38.70 -7.42
CA ARG A 163 38.18 -39.20 -7.68
C ARG A 163 39.27 -38.38 -6.96
N GLU A 164 39.12 -37.07 -6.94
CA GLU A 164 40.00 -36.16 -6.25
C GLU A 164 39.95 -36.39 -4.71
N LEU A 165 38.72 -36.55 -4.22
CA LEU A 165 38.47 -36.85 -2.79
C LEU A 165 39.06 -38.18 -2.37
N ALA A 166 38.95 -39.19 -3.24
CA ALA A 166 39.57 -40.50 -2.99
C ALA A 166 41.08 -40.38 -2.90
N THR A 167 41.71 -39.58 -3.76
CA THR A 167 43.17 -39.34 -3.69
C THR A 167 43.63 -38.67 -2.40
N ILE A 168 42.84 -37.67 -1.92
CA ILE A 168 43.14 -36.97 -0.67
C ILE A 168 43.00 -37.94 0.53
N LYS A 169 41.98 -38.81 0.51
CA LYS A 169 41.82 -39.85 1.53
C LYS A 169 42.98 -40.86 1.57
N VAL A 170 43.47 -41.27 0.42
CA VAL A 170 44.63 -42.20 0.33
C VAL A 170 45.90 -41.54 0.88
N LEU A 171 46.02 -40.23 0.78
CA LEU A 171 47.09 -39.44 1.36
C LEU A 171 47.02 -39.30 2.90
N GLY A 172 45.95 -39.86 3.55
CA GLY A 172 45.83 -39.96 4.99
C GLY A 172 45.02 -38.85 5.69
N PHE A 173 44.28 -38.06 4.92
CA PHE A 173 43.36 -37.04 5.50
C PHE A 173 42.10 -37.69 6.09
N TYR A 174 41.66 -37.18 7.23
CA TYR A 174 40.44 -37.64 7.91
C TYR A 174 39.18 -37.12 7.19
N ASP A 175 38.09 -37.85 7.32
CA ASP A 175 36.81 -37.51 6.69
C ASP A 175 36.30 -36.11 7.04
N ILE A 176 36.53 -35.65 8.27
CA ILE A 176 36.17 -34.31 8.72
C ILE A 176 36.96 -33.22 8.00
N GLU A 177 38.24 -33.44 7.75
CA GLU A 177 39.13 -32.48 7.08
C GLU A 177 38.74 -32.31 5.61
N VAL A 178 38.44 -33.41 4.93
CA VAL A 178 37.95 -33.42 3.54
C VAL A 178 36.57 -32.70 3.44
N THR A 179 35.66 -32.99 4.36
CA THR A 179 34.33 -32.33 4.40
C THR A 179 34.48 -30.83 4.68
N THR A 180 35.32 -30.44 5.60
CA THR A 180 35.62 -29.05 5.94
C THR A 180 36.18 -28.27 4.74
N TYR A 181 37.06 -28.90 4.00
CA TYR A 181 37.66 -28.31 2.78
C TYR A 181 36.58 -28.01 1.73
N LEU A 182 35.71 -28.97 1.46
CA LEU A 182 34.56 -28.80 0.52
C LEU A 182 33.59 -27.74 0.97
N CYS A 183 33.20 -27.75 2.25
CA CYS A 183 32.28 -26.74 2.79
C CYS A 183 32.88 -25.34 2.69
N ARG A 184 34.17 -25.17 2.97
CA ARG A 184 34.85 -23.88 2.88
C ARG A 184 34.86 -23.33 1.44
N GLU A 185 35.08 -24.18 0.44
CA GLU A 185 35.05 -23.79 -0.97
C GLU A 185 33.63 -23.32 -1.35
N ASN A 186 32.58 -24.08 -0.99
CA ASN A 186 31.19 -23.72 -1.25
C ASN A 186 30.76 -22.41 -0.56
N ILE A 187 31.19 -22.20 0.70
CA ILE A 187 30.91 -20.96 1.44
C ILE A 187 31.55 -19.74 0.75
N ILE A 188 32.81 -19.88 0.30
CA ILE A 188 33.51 -18.80 -0.39
C ILE A 188 32.82 -18.46 -1.71
N LEU A 189 32.44 -19.47 -2.50
CA LEU A 189 31.72 -19.27 -3.75
C LEU A 189 30.35 -18.62 -3.55
N THR A 190 29.62 -19.05 -2.53
CA THR A 190 28.31 -18.46 -2.18
C THR A 190 28.42 -17.02 -1.67
N ALA A 191 29.52 -16.67 -0.98
CA ALA A 191 29.76 -15.32 -0.50
C ALA A 191 30.27 -14.36 -1.58
N ALA A 192 30.84 -14.88 -2.65
CA ALA A 192 31.40 -14.11 -3.77
C ALA A 192 30.38 -13.85 -4.90
N GLY A 193 29.27 -14.62 -4.97
CA GLY A 193 28.21 -14.47 -5.98
C GLY A 193 26.99 -13.82 -5.45
#